data_6b913328e9cfcdb5de815dbaff94698e
#
_entry.id   6b913328e9cfcdb5de815dbaff94698e
#
_cell.length_a   1.000
_cell.length_b   1.000
_cell.length_c   1.000
_cell.angle_alpha   90.00
_cell.angle_beta   90.00
_cell.angle_gamma   90.00
#
_symmetry.space_group_name_H-M   'P 1'
#
loop_
_entity.id
_entity.type
_entity.pdbx_description
1 polymer ?
#
loop_
_entity_poly.entity_id
_entity_poly.type
_entity_poly.pdbx_seq_one_letter_code
_entity_poly.pdbx_strand_id
1 'polypeptide(L)'
;SADGGLSKRMFGSLLSWMQDHRHPIFLVATANDISALPPELMRKGRFDEVFFVDLPDKEARKHVLKIHLKRRKMNPERFDLNQLADHCEEFSGSELEQVVISAKFAAHQENTPLADKHLIQEMQNTRPLAILSSEKVRQLRQWAADRCVSAD
;
A
#
# COMPACT_ATOMS: atom_id res chain seq x y z
N SER A 1 24.79 -15.33 -2.65
CA SER A 1 23.59 -14.59 -3.03
C SER A 1 23.60 -14.25 -4.53
N ALA A 2 23.04 -15.16 -5.34
CA ALA A 2 22.96 -15.01 -6.79
C ALA A 2 22.00 -13.88 -7.23
N ASP A 3 20.99 -13.55 -6.43
CA ASP A 3 19.97 -12.56 -6.74
C ASP A 3 20.48 -11.10 -6.77
N GLY A 4 21.47 -10.76 -5.95
CA GLY A 4 22.03 -9.41 -5.92
C GLY A 4 22.75 -8.98 -7.21
N GLY A 5 23.33 -9.95 -7.94
CA GLY A 5 24.01 -9.70 -9.21
C GLY A 5 23.05 -9.46 -10.37
N LEU A 6 21.93 -10.20 -10.41
CA LEU A 6 20.91 -10.07 -11.44
C LEU A 6 20.16 -8.73 -11.30
N SER A 7 19.72 -8.39 -10.10
CA SER A 7 19.06 -7.12 -9.81
C SER A 7 19.95 -5.93 -10.17
N LYS A 8 21.24 -5.97 -9.85
CA LYS A 8 22.19 -4.90 -10.17
C LYS A 8 22.37 -4.71 -11.67
N ARG A 9 22.38 -5.79 -12.45
CA ARG A 9 22.45 -5.72 -13.93
C ARG A 9 21.16 -5.15 -14.52
N MET A 10 20.00 -5.57 -14.02
CA MET A 10 18.70 -5.04 -14.47
C MET A 10 18.59 -3.54 -14.21
N PHE A 11 18.98 -3.06 -13.03
CA PHE A 11 19.01 -1.64 -12.73
C PHE A 11 20.00 -0.87 -13.59
N GLY A 12 21.18 -1.44 -13.88
CA GLY A 12 22.14 -0.85 -14.80
C GLY A 12 21.56 -0.65 -16.20
N SER A 13 20.88 -1.70 -16.73
CA SER A 13 20.21 -1.62 -18.03
C SER A 13 19.09 -0.60 -18.06
N LEU A 14 18.29 -0.52 -16.99
CA LEU A 14 17.22 0.48 -16.85
C LEU A 14 17.80 1.91 -16.87
N LEU A 15 18.87 2.14 -16.11
CA LEU A 15 19.53 3.43 -16.04
C LEU A 15 20.10 3.87 -17.41
N SER A 16 20.78 2.96 -18.13
CA SER A 16 21.27 3.24 -19.47
C SER A 16 20.13 3.55 -20.42
N TRP A 17 19.07 2.74 -20.37
CA TRP A 17 17.89 2.97 -21.20
C TRP A 17 17.24 4.34 -20.92
N MET A 18 17.07 4.72 -19.67
CA MET A 18 16.53 6.05 -19.29
C MET A 18 17.39 7.20 -19.79
N GLN A 19 18.72 7.00 -19.89
CA GLN A 19 19.65 8.03 -20.39
C GLN A 19 19.63 8.17 -21.92
N ASP A 20 19.53 7.06 -22.62
CA ASP A 20 19.69 7.02 -24.08
C ASP A 20 18.36 7.18 -24.81
N HIS A 21 17.25 7.07 -24.09
CA HIS A 21 15.93 7.10 -24.72
C HIS A 21 15.52 8.51 -25.11
N ARG A 22 15.19 8.69 -26.41
CA ARG A 22 14.89 10.00 -27.02
C ARG A 22 13.40 10.26 -27.30
N HIS A 23 12.57 9.23 -27.16
CA HIS A 23 11.12 9.38 -27.39
C HIS A 23 10.42 9.82 -26.10
N PRO A 24 9.36 10.64 -26.18
CA PRO A 24 8.60 11.03 -25.01
C PRO A 24 7.92 9.80 -24.39
N ILE A 25 8.25 9.50 -23.13
CA ILE A 25 7.72 8.36 -22.38
C ILE A 25 7.29 8.86 -21.01
N PHE A 26 6.19 8.31 -20.52
CA PHE A 26 5.78 8.46 -19.14
C PHE A 26 6.10 7.16 -18.39
N LEU A 27 7.11 7.23 -17.52
CA LEU A 27 7.56 6.08 -16.74
C LEU A 27 7.06 6.20 -15.31
N VAL A 28 6.30 5.20 -14.86
CA VAL A 28 5.89 5.06 -13.45
C VAL A 28 6.56 3.83 -12.86
N ALA A 29 7.22 4.01 -11.73
CA ALA A 29 7.82 2.92 -10.96
C ALA A 29 7.32 2.96 -9.52
N THR A 30 7.17 1.80 -8.90
CA THR A 30 6.82 1.67 -7.48
C THR A 30 7.88 0.84 -6.75
N ALA A 31 8.16 1.20 -5.52
CA ALA A 31 9.05 0.45 -4.65
C ALA A 31 8.49 0.44 -3.22
N ASN A 32 8.63 -0.70 -2.55
CA ASN A 32 8.28 -0.88 -1.14
C ASN A 32 9.52 -0.89 -0.22
N ASP A 33 10.69 -0.96 -0.79
CA ASP A 33 11.96 -0.90 -0.06
C ASP A 33 12.97 -0.03 -0.82
N ILE A 34 13.14 1.19 -0.34
CA ILE A 34 14.09 2.16 -0.92
C ILE A 34 15.55 1.81 -0.64
N SER A 35 15.83 1.04 0.43
CA SER A 35 17.18 0.64 0.77
C SER A 35 17.77 -0.37 -0.23
N ALA A 36 16.89 -1.08 -0.94
CA ALA A 36 17.26 -2.01 -2.00
C ALA A 36 17.51 -1.33 -3.35
N LEU A 37 17.14 -0.04 -3.50
CA LEU A 37 17.33 0.69 -4.76
C LEU A 37 18.76 1.21 -4.89
N PRO A 38 19.37 1.13 -6.08
CA PRO A 38 20.65 1.80 -6.33
C PRO A 38 20.54 3.30 -6.09
N PRO A 39 21.52 3.91 -5.37
CA PRO A 39 21.52 5.36 -5.13
C PRO A 39 21.44 6.19 -6.41
N GLU A 40 21.93 5.65 -7.51
CA GLU A 40 21.90 6.28 -8.83
C GLU A 40 20.50 6.54 -9.35
N LEU A 41 19.52 5.67 -9.02
CA LEU A 41 18.11 5.88 -9.40
C LEU A 41 17.49 7.08 -8.69
N MET A 42 17.97 7.39 -7.50
CA MET A 42 17.44 8.47 -6.66
C MET A 42 18.11 9.84 -6.96
N ARG A 43 19.05 9.90 -7.90
CA ARG A 43 19.67 11.18 -8.30
C ARG A 43 18.70 12.04 -9.11
N LYS A 44 18.75 13.35 -8.88
CA LYS A 44 17.99 14.34 -9.68
C LYS A 44 18.21 14.12 -11.17
N GLY A 45 17.13 14.19 -11.96
CA GLY A 45 17.15 14.01 -13.42
C GLY A 45 16.96 12.57 -13.88
N ARG A 46 16.64 11.62 -12.96
CA ARG A 46 16.23 10.25 -13.31
C ARG A 46 14.72 10.09 -13.26
N PHE A 47 14.13 10.48 -12.16
CA PHE A 47 12.69 10.65 -12.02
C PHE A 47 12.41 12.14 -11.81
N ASP A 48 11.39 12.65 -12.48
CA ASP A 48 10.98 14.05 -12.35
C ASP A 48 10.37 14.29 -10.98
N GLU A 49 9.57 13.35 -10.50
CA GLU A 49 8.94 13.41 -9.19
C GLU A 49 9.00 12.05 -8.47
N VAL A 50 9.18 12.10 -7.17
CA VAL A 50 9.10 10.94 -6.28
C VAL A 50 8.00 11.19 -5.27
N PHE A 51 6.97 10.35 -5.32
CA PHE A 51 5.84 10.43 -4.40
C PHE A 51 6.01 9.44 -3.25
N PHE A 52 5.75 9.92 -2.04
CA PHE A 52 5.61 9.05 -0.89
C PHE A 52 4.13 8.74 -0.66
N VAL A 53 3.78 7.46 -0.69
CA VAL A 53 2.44 6.96 -0.37
C VAL A 53 2.51 6.39 1.04
N ASP A 54 1.96 7.12 2.00
CA ASP A 54 1.88 6.69 3.40
C ASP A 54 0.71 5.73 3.63
N LEU A 55 0.53 5.30 4.86
CA LEU A 55 -0.67 4.58 5.27
C LEU A 55 -1.90 5.46 5.09
N PRO A 56 -3.03 4.88 4.70
CA PRO A 56 -4.24 5.65 4.48
C PRO A 56 -4.75 6.30 5.77
N ASP A 57 -5.13 7.56 5.70
CA ASP A 57 -5.84 8.25 6.75
C ASP A 57 -7.27 7.68 6.92
N LYS A 58 -8.04 8.22 7.88
CA LYS A 58 -9.40 7.72 8.16
C LYS A 58 -10.32 7.79 6.93
N GLU A 59 -10.28 8.88 6.18
CA GLU A 59 -11.13 9.06 4.99
C GLU A 59 -10.70 8.14 3.85
N ALA A 60 -9.40 7.99 3.63
CA ALA A 60 -8.86 7.05 2.67
C ALA A 60 -9.22 5.59 3.05
N ARG A 61 -9.13 5.20 4.33
CA ARG A 61 -9.56 3.87 4.79
C ARG A 61 -11.03 3.59 4.49
N LYS A 62 -11.91 4.56 4.71
CA LYS A 62 -13.34 4.46 4.34
C LYS A 62 -13.51 4.22 2.85
N HIS A 63 -12.77 4.96 2.02
CA HIS A 63 -12.80 4.79 0.58
C HIS A 63 -12.30 3.41 0.14
N VAL A 64 -11.21 2.95 0.70
CA VAL A 64 -10.64 1.62 0.42
C VAL A 64 -11.64 0.52 0.81
N LEU A 65 -12.22 0.57 2.00
CA LEU A 65 -13.27 -0.37 2.42
C LEU A 65 -14.47 -0.35 1.47
N LYS A 66 -14.94 0.84 1.09
CA LYS A 66 -16.04 1.01 0.14
C LYS A 66 -15.74 0.36 -1.22
N ILE A 67 -14.52 0.52 -1.73
CA ILE A 67 -14.08 -0.08 -3.00
C ILE A 67 -14.09 -1.61 -2.88
N HIS A 68 -13.51 -2.17 -1.83
CA HIS A 68 -13.39 -3.61 -1.68
C HIS A 68 -14.73 -4.30 -1.40
N LEU A 69 -15.66 -3.65 -0.68
CA LEU A 69 -17.04 -4.10 -0.53
C LEU A 69 -17.76 -4.13 -1.88
N LYS A 70 -17.68 -3.04 -2.66
CA LYS A 70 -18.29 -2.97 -4.01
C LYS A 70 -17.74 -4.03 -4.96
N ARG A 71 -16.42 -4.22 -5.00
CA ARG A 71 -15.78 -5.26 -5.83
C ARG A 71 -16.34 -6.67 -5.52
N ARG A 72 -16.79 -6.90 -4.29
CA ARG A 72 -17.36 -8.16 -3.84
C ARG A 72 -18.89 -8.18 -3.88
N LYS A 73 -19.49 -7.24 -4.65
CA LYS A 73 -20.94 -7.11 -4.86
C LYS A 73 -21.72 -6.86 -3.56
N MET A 74 -21.10 -6.23 -2.58
CA MET A 74 -21.75 -5.76 -1.36
C MET A 74 -22.17 -4.30 -1.52
N ASN A 75 -23.34 -3.94 -0.96
CA ASN A 75 -23.73 -2.52 -0.90
C ASN A 75 -23.04 -1.86 0.31
N PRO A 76 -22.11 -0.88 0.10
CA PRO A 76 -21.40 -0.24 1.20
C PRO A 76 -22.29 0.56 2.17
N GLU A 77 -23.47 0.99 1.73
CA GLU A 77 -24.42 1.74 2.57
C GLU A 77 -25.04 0.92 3.71
N ARG A 78 -24.84 -0.39 3.66
CA ARG A 78 -25.29 -1.30 4.73
C ARG A 78 -24.28 -1.41 5.88
N PHE A 79 -23.14 -0.74 5.78
CA PHE A 79 -22.03 -0.81 6.72
C PHE A 79 -21.74 0.57 7.30
N ASP A 80 -21.43 0.63 8.59
CA ASP A 80 -20.93 1.86 9.21
C ASP A 80 -19.43 2.04 8.92
N LEU A 81 -19.15 2.63 7.75
CA LEU A 81 -17.76 2.87 7.31
C LEU A 81 -16.98 3.80 8.25
N ASN A 82 -17.66 4.68 9.02
CA ASN A 82 -16.98 5.51 10.00
C ASN A 82 -16.48 4.67 11.16
N GLN A 83 -17.36 3.85 11.74
CA GLN A 83 -17.00 2.93 12.81
C GLN A 83 -15.92 1.95 12.35
N LEU A 84 -16.08 1.36 11.17
CA LEU A 84 -15.09 0.42 10.62
C LEU A 84 -13.72 1.08 10.45
N ALA A 85 -13.66 2.32 9.96
CA ALA A 85 -12.40 3.05 9.80
C ALA A 85 -11.71 3.36 11.14
N ASP A 86 -12.45 3.49 12.24
CA ASP A 86 -11.88 3.66 13.58
C ASP A 86 -11.24 2.37 14.11
N HIS A 87 -11.72 1.20 13.68
CA HIS A 87 -11.16 -0.09 14.09
C HIS A 87 -9.95 -0.57 13.27
N CYS A 88 -9.56 0.14 12.20
CA CYS A 88 -8.48 -0.26 11.31
C CYS A 88 -7.39 0.82 11.16
N GLU A 89 -7.08 1.51 12.24
CA GLU A 89 -5.92 2.42 12.29
C GLU A 89 -4.63 1.66 11.98
N GLU A 90 -3.70 2.30 11.28
CA GLU A 90 -2.42 1.72 10.83
C GLU A 90 -2.54 0.56 9.82
N PHE A 91 -3.73 0.27 9.29
CA PHE A 91 -3.91 -0.72 8.24
C PHE A 91 -3.54 -0.14 6.86
N SER A 92 -2.76 -0.89 6.10
CA SER A 92 -2.52 -0.63 4.68
C SER A 92 -3.74 -0.98 3.82
N GLY A 93 -3.77 -0.50 2.58
CA GLY A 93 -4.85 -0.82 1.65
C GLY A 93 -4.99 -2.33 1.38
N SER A 94 -3.87 -3.06 1.32
CA SER A 94 -3.88 -4.51 1.14
C SER A 94 -4.42 -5.27 2.35
N GLU A 95 -4.13 -4.81 3.56
CA GLU A 95 -4.67 -5.40 4.78
C GLU A 95 -6.17 -5.16 4.90
N LEU A 96 -6.64 -3.97 4.53
CA LEU A 96 -8.08 -3.68 4.46
C LEU A 96 -8.79 -4.57 3.43
N GLU A 97 -8.17 -4.85 2.29
CA GLU A 97 -8.71 -5.83 1.33
C GLU A 97 -8.81 -7.21 1.96
N GLN A 98 -7.75 -7.65 2.63
CA GLN A 98 -7.72 -8.97 3.27
C GLN A 98 -8.78 -9.10 4.37
N VAL A 99 -8.98 -8.07 5.18
CA VAL A 99 -10.07 -8.01 6.18
C VAL A 99 -11.43 -8.27 5.53
N VAL A 100 -11.72 -7.59 4.42
CA VAL A 100 -13.02 -7.78 3.73
C VAL A 100 -13.16 -9.20 3.18
N ILE A 101 -12.07 -9.80 2.68
CA ILE A 101 -12.07 -11.19 2.20
C ILE A 101 -12.34 -12.15 3.34
N SER A 102 -11.59 -12.04 4.42
CA SER A 102 -11.69 -12.95 5.57
C SER A 102 -13.04 -12.83 6.28
N ALA A 103 -13.51 -11.61 6.49
CA ALA A 103 -14.82 -11.35 7.08
C ALA A 103 -15.98 -11.94 6.25
N LYS A 104 -15.89 -11.85 4.92
CA LYS A 104 -16.88 -12.48 4.03
C LYS A 104 -16.86 -14.00 4.15
N PHE A 105 -15.67 -14.58 4.28
CA PHE A 105 -15.51 -16.01 4.47
C PHE A 105 -16.07 -16.47 5.82
N ALA A 106 -15.80 -15.73 6.90
CA ALA A 106 -16.34 -16.00 8.23
C ALA A 106 -17.88 -15.94 8.25
N ALA A 107 -18.46 -14.90 7.67
CA ALA A 107 -19.91 -14.77 7.54
C ALA A 107 -20.53 -15.94 6.74
N HIS A 108 -19.86 -16.42 5.69
CA HIS A 108 -20.29 -17.59 4.92
C HIS A 108 -20.27 -18.87 5.77
N GLN A 109 -19.24 -19.08 6.57
CA GLN A 109 -19.17 -20.22 7.49
C GLN A 109 -20.29 -20.20 8.55
N GLU A 110 -20.68 -19.01 9.01
CA GLU A 110 -21.80 -18.81 9.93
C GLU A 110 -23.18 -18.93 9.24
N ASN A 111 -23.22 -19.10 7.90
CA ASN A 111 -24.45 -19.04 7.09
C ASN A 111 -25.23 -17.72 7.30
N THR A 112 -24.53 -16.61 7.50
CA THR A 112 -25.12 -15.29 7.70
C THR A 112 -24.64 -14.30 6.64
N PRO A 113 -25.40 -13.23 6.35
CA PRO A 113 -24.89 -12.13 5.54
C PRO A 113 -23.70 -11.45 6.21
N LEU A 114 -22.76 -10.94 5.39
CA LEU A 114 -21.69 -10.09 5.90
C LEU A 114 -22.27 -8.86 6.62
N ALA A 115 -21.79 -8.58 7.81
CA ALA A 115 -22.16 -7.45 8.66
C ALA A 115 -20.92 -6.85 9.32
N ASP A 116 -21.07 -5.65 9.91
CA ASP A 116 -19.97 -4.91 10.57
C ASP A 116 -19.25 -5.76 11.63
N LYS A 117 -19.99 -6.57 12.39
CA LYS A 117 -19.40 -7.45 13.41
C LYS A 117 -18.30 -8.36 12.86
N HIS A 118 -18.46 -8.89 11.65
CA HIS A 118 -17.47 -9.79 11.04
C HIS A 118 -16.21 -9.01 10.62
N LEU A 119 -16.40 -7.80 10.07
CA LEU A 119 -15.28 -6.93 9.70
C LEU A 119 -14.51 -6.48 10.94
N ILE A 120 -15.20 -6.05 11.98
CA ILE A 120 -14.59 -5.62 13.25
C ILE A 120 -13.81 -6.79 13.90
N GLN A 121 -14.39 -7.98 13.90
CA GLN A 121 -13.72 -9.17 14.44
C GLN A 121 -12.41 -9.48 13.70
N GLU A 122 -12.43 -9.41 12.37
CA GLU A 122 -11.22 -9.62 11.57
C GLU A 122 -10.18 -8.53 11.79
N MET A 123 -10.61 -7.26 11.91
CA MET A 123 -9.72 -6.14 12.25
C MET A 123 -9.04 -6.35 13.60
N GLN A 124 -9.79 -6.81 14.61
CA GLN A 124 -9.25 -7.09 15.94
C GLN A 124 -8.29 -8.29 15.95
N ASN A 125 -8.52 -9.28 15.10
CA ASN A 125 -7.66 -10.46 14.97
C ASN A 125 -6.40 -10.17 14.13
N THR A 126 -6.39 -9.10 13.35
CA THR A 126 -5.28 -8.72 12.47
C THR A 126 -4.36 -7.72 13.17
N ARG A 127 -3.08 -8.04 13.23
CA ARG A 127 -2.07 -7.09 13.71
C ARG A 127 -1.41 -6.41 12.49
N PRO A 128 -1.61 -5.09 12.29
CA PRO A 128 -1.08 -4.39 11.15
C PRO A 128 0.44 -4.51 11.02
N LEU A 129 0.92 -4.68 9.80
CA LEU A 129 2.36 -4.77 9.52
C LEU A 129 3.08 -3.47 9.92
N ALA A 130 2.40 -2.34 9.83
CA ALA A 130 2.93 -1.05 10.25
C ALA A 130 3.30 -1.03 11.75
N ILE A 131 2.52 -1.70 12.59
CA ILE A 131 2.84 -1.87 14.03
C ILE A 131 3.99 -2.87 14.21
N LEU A 132 3.95 -4.00 13.50
CA LEU A 132 4.99 -5.03 13.57
C LEU A 132 6.35 -4.54 13.06
N SER A 133 6.34 -3.61 12.12
CA SER A 133 7.52 -3.04 11.46
C SER A 133 7.61 -1.53 11.67
N SER A 134 7.15 -1.02 12.80
CA SER A 134 7.05 0.41 13.09
C SER A 134 8.36 1.18 12.90
N GLU A 135 9.50 0.56 13.20
CA GLU A 135 10.81 1.15 12.96
C GLU A 135 11.08 1.40 11.47
N LYS A 136 10.75 0.43 10.60
CA LYS A 136 10.91 0.59 9.14
C LYS A 136 9.99 1.67 8.59
N VAL A 137 8.75 1.71 9.05
CA VAL A 137 7.79 2.74 8.64
C VAL A 137 8.28 4.12 9.06
N ARG A 138 8.78 4.26 10.30
CA ARG A 138 9.34 5.52 10.78
C ARG A 138 10.55 5.96 9.97
N GLN A 139 11.47 5.06 9.68
CA GLN A 139 12.66 5.35 8.85
C GLN A 139 12.27 5.77 7.44
N LEU A 140 11.27 5.11 6.85
CA LEU A 140 10.77 5.47 5.53
C LEU A 140 10.12 6.85 5.52
N ARG A 141 9.27 7.18 6.49
CA ARG A 141 8.67 8.51 6.66
C ARG A 141 9.74 9.59 6.83
N GLN A 142 10.74 9.34 7.67
CA GLN A 142 11.84 10.28 7.88
C GLN A 142 12.67 10.49 6.60
N TRP A 143 12.94 9.42 5.84
CA TRP A 143 13.63 9.51 4.57
C TRP A 143 12.82 10.31 3.54
N ALA A 144 11.51 10.11 3.50
CA ALA A 144 10.61 10.74 2.54
C ALA A 144 10.39 12.24 2.81
N ALA A 145 10.44 12.68 4.07
CA ALA A 145 10.13 14.05 4.48
C ALA A 145 10.90 15.13 3.72
N ASP A 146 12.18 14.85 3.40
CA ASP A 146 13.05 15.82 2.71
C ASP A 146 13.22 15.52 1.20
N ARG A 147 12.62 14.45 0.69
CA ARG A 147 12.94 13.91 -0.65
C ARG A 147 11.73 13.65 -1.53
N CYS A 148 10.57 13.55 -0.94
CA CYS A 148 9.36 13.14 -1.65
C CYS A 148 8.28 14.20 -1.56
N VAL A 149 7.40 14.20 -2.57
CA VAL A 149 6.12 14.92 -2.52
C VAL A 149 5.10 13.98 -1.87
N SER A 150 4.22 14.51 -1.02
CA SER A 150 3.08 13.71 -0.51
C SER A 150 2.18 13.32 -1.68
N ALA A 151 1.66 12.10 -1.65
CA ALA A 151 0.71 11.61 -2.63
C ALA A 151 -0.75 11.93 -2.24
N ASP A 152 -0.96 12.54 -1.05
CA ASP A 152 -2.26 12.91 -0.48
C ASP A 152 -2.64 14.34 -0.84
#